data_926748fdeb8265669bb2e9de66cd9250
#
_entry.id   926748fdeb8265669bb2e9de66cd9250
#
_cell.length_a   1.000
_cell.length_b   1.000
_cell.length_c   1.000
_cell.angle_alpha   90.00
_cell.angle_beta   90.00
_cell.angle_gamma   90.00
#
_symmetry.space_group_name_H-M   'P 1'
#
loop_
_entity.id
_entity.type
_entity.pdbx_description
1 polymer ?
#
loop_
_entity_poly.entity_id
_entity_poly.type
_entity_poly.pdbx_seq_one_letter_code
_entity_poly.pdbx_strand_id
1 'polypeptide(L)'
;DTIEMAGKARQVKEDIRKQTQLPILYAINTHYHGDHSFGNQVFKDTHTIIAHENVRKALEGESGQAHLEVFKSFKIPGMDETVITPPNVIFKEKMHLYAGEYHLQLVHAPGHTDGDLFIYIETLKTIIAGDLITTGKIPYMGDAYIEDWIKALNYIADLDAEIYIPGHGDPGGKPLLIAMKHYLIDLRRLVTFQIEEGRSLKETQDAVRPVLEKKFKKWKKLEWLDDNIKRAYMEFSTKQKS
;
A
#
# COMPACT_ATOMS: atom_id res chain seq x y z
N ASP A 1 -2.73 -4.20 9.48
CA ASP A 1 -2.15 -5.24 8.62
C ASP A 1 -1.65 -6.43 9.43
N THR A 2 -1.57 -7.58 8.81
CA THR A 2 -1.30 -8.84 9.50
C THR A 2 0.06 -9.46 9.16
N ILE A 3 0.87 -8.73 8.40
CA ILE A 3 2.23 -9.13 8.02
C ILE A 3 2.26 -10.32 7.01
N GLU A 4 3.46 -10.67 6.51
CA GLU A 4 3.65 -11.54 5.37
C GLU A 4 3.47 -13.04 5.64
N MET A 5 3.42 -13.48 6.92
CA MET A 5 3.37 -14.92 7.21
C MET A 5 2.85 -15.24 8.62
N ALA A 6 2.29 -16.44 8.76
CA ALA A 6 1.68 -16.91 10.00
C ALA A 6 2.62 -16.86 11.22
N GLY A 7 3.87 -17.24 11.06
CA GLY A 7 4.86 -17.23 12.16
C GLY A 7 5.07 -15.82 12.73
N LYS A 8 5.29 -14.85 11.86
CA LYS A 8 5.46 -13.44 12.29
C LYS A 8 4.16 -12.85 12.82
N ALA A 9 3.01 -13.17 12.23
CA ALA A 9 1.71 -12.72 12.73
C ALA A 9 1.43 -13.24 14.15
N ARG A 10 1.79 -14.49 14.45
CA ARG A 10 1.73 -15.03 15.82
C ARG A 10 2.63 -14.25 16.77
N GLN A 11 3.86 -13.94 16.36
CA GLN A 11 4.79 -13.15 17.17
C GLN A 11 4.23 -11.76 17.47
N VAL A 12 3.69 -11.05 16.46
CA VAL A 12 3.04 -9.74 16.66
C VAL A 12 1.88 -9.85 17.64
N LYS A 13 1.04 -10.88 17.52
CA LYS A 13 -0.09 -11.12 18.44
C LYS A 13 0.39 -11.34 19.88
N GLU A 14 1.49 -12.06 20.08
CA GLU A 14 2.12 -12.24 21.39
C GLU A 14 2.71 -10.93 21.93
N ASP A 15 3.38 -10.15 21.07
CA ASP A 15 3.98 -8.88 21.49
C ASP A 15 2.92 -7.85 21.89
N ILE A 16 1.78 -7.81 21.19
CA ILE A 16 0.61 -7.02 21.62
C ILE A 16 0.13 -7.47 23.02
N ARG A 17 0.01 -8.78 23.25
CA ARG A 17 -0.42 -9.33 24.55
C ARG A 17 0.52 -9.00 25.72
N LYS A 18 1.81 -8.80 25.44
CA LYS A 18 2.77 -8.32 26.45
C LYS A 18 2.55 -6.85 26.83
N GLN A 19 2.02 -6.06 25.89
CA GLN A 19 1.80 -4.62 26.10
C GLN A 19 0.43 -4.32 26.73
N THR A 20 -0.57 -5.15 26.47
CA THR A 20 -1.93 -4.93 26.96
C THR A 20 -2.69 -6.23 27.18
N GLN A 21 -3.61 -6.21 28.18
CA GLN A 21 -4.58 -7.31 28.41
C GLN A 21 -5.88 -7.10 27.63
N LEU A 22 -6.02 -6.00 26.88
CA LEU A 22 -7.21 -5.76 26.07
C LEU A 22 -7.27 -6.73 24.90
N PRO A 23 -8.47 -7.18 24.51
CA PRO A 23 -8.63 -8.06 23.37
C PRO A 23 -8.30 -7.33 22.06
N ILE A 24 -7.72 -8.05 21.10
CA ILE A 24 -7.67 -7.59 19.72
C ILE A 24 -9.08 -7.79 19.14
N LEU A 25 -9.76 -6.73 18.77
CA LEU A 25 -11.12 -6.78 18.22
C LEU A 25 -11.13 -6.93 16.71
N TYR A 26 -10.20 -6.25 16.04
CA TYR A 26 -10.14 -6.14 14.58
C TYR A 26 -8.73 -6.33 14.06
N ALA A 27 -8.61 -6.98 12.91
CA ALA A 27 -7.46 -6.86 12.01
C ALA A 27 -7.96 -6.10 10.77
N ILE A 28 -7.21 -5.11 10.31
CA ILE A 28 -7.61 -4.30 9.16
C ILE A 28 -6.51 -4.43 8.12
N ASN A 29 -6.83 -4.92 6.91
CA ASN A 29 -5.88 -4.93 5.82
C ASN A 29 -6.01 -3.64 5.01
N THR A 30 -4.93 -2.88 4.93
CA THR A 30 -4.88 -1.66 4.12
C THR A 30 -4.97 -1.97 2.63
N HIS A 31 -4.41 -3.11 2.19
CA HIS A 31 -4.50 -3.63 0.83
C HIS A 31 -4.18 -5.14 0.79
N TYR A 32 -4.18 -5.75 -0.40
CA TYR A 32 -4.13 -7.21 -0.54
C TYR A 32 -2.72 -7.81 -0.58
N HIS A 33 -1.63 -7.00 -0.74
CA HIS A 33 -0.28 -7.55 -0.86
C HIS A 33 0.09 -8.45 0.31
N GLY A 34 0.93 -9.44 0.02
CA GLY A 34 1.21 -10.53 0.96
C GLY A 34 1.82 -10.08 2.27
N ASP A 35 2.69 -9.07 2.23
CA ASP A 35 3.33 -8.50 3.43
C ASP A 35 2.38 -7.69 4.32
N HIS A 36 1.12 -7.50 3.90
CA HIS A 36 0.05 -6.84 4.67
C HIS A 36 -1.09 -7.78 5.04
N SER A 37 -1.28 -8.90 4.32
CA SER A 37 -2.50 -9.72 4.44
C SER A 37 -2.27 -11.21 4.70
N PHE A 38 -1.09 -11.78 4.45
CA PHE A 38 -0.89 -13.23 4.55
C PHE A 38 -0.88 -13.77 5.98
N GLY A 39 -0.73 -12.90 6.99
CA GLY A 39 -0.92 -13.27 8.39
C GLY A 39 -2.38 -13.39 8.83
N ASN A 40 -3.37 -13.07 7.98
CA ASN A 40 -4.81 -13.13 8.28
C ASN A 40 -5.24 -14.47 8.90
N GLN A 41 -4.66 -15.58 8.45
CA GLN A 41 -4.97 -16.92 8.97
C GLN A 41 -4.79 -17.06 10.50
N VAL A 42 -3.95 -16.21 11.12
CA VAL A 42 -3.74 -16.21 12.58
C VAL A 42 -4.88 -15.52 13.32
N PHE A 43 -5.65 -14.71 12.62
CA PHE A 43 -6.73 -13.89 13.18
C PHE A 43 -8.14 -14.40 12.81
N LYS A 44 -8.28 -15.29 11.83
CA LYS A 44 -9.57 -15.71 11.24
C LYS A 44 -10.61 -16.24 12.22
N ASP A 45 -10.17 -16.99 13.25
CA ASP A 45 -11.09 -17.69 14.16
C ASP A 45 -11.46 -16.88 15.38
N THR A 46 -10.76 -15.77 15.65
CA THR A 46 -10.92 -15.00 16.90
C THR A 46 -11.18 -13.52 16.67
N HIS A 47 -11.10 -13.05 15.45
CA HIS A 47 -11.12 -11.61 15.14
C HIS A 47 -11.89 -11.33 13.86
N THR A 48 -12.44 -10.14 13.79
CA THR A 48 -13.01 -9.60 12.56
C THR A 48 -11.87 -9.05 11.71
N ILE A 49 -11.73 -9.55 10.48
CA ILE A 49 -10.78 -9.04 9.50
C ILE A 49 -11.53 -8.14 8.53
N ILE A 50 -11.18 -6.86 8.53
CA ILE A 50 -11.85 -5.81 7.76
C ILE A 50 -10.96 -5.37 6.61
N ALA A 51 -11.54 -5.19 5.41
CA ALA A 51 -10.85 -4.59 4.28
C ALA A 51 -11.84 -4.01 3.25
N HIS A 52 -11.31 -3.34 2.22
CA HIS A 52 -12.10 -3.00 1.05
C HIS A 52 -12.50 -4.25 0.26
N GLU A 53 -13.65 -4.23 -0.45
CA GLU A 53 -14.16 -5.40 -1.22
C GLU A 53 -13.15 -5.91 -2.26
N ASN A 54 -12.34 -5.01 -2.88
CA ASN A 54 -11.33 -5.40 -3.86
C ASN A 54 -10.17 -6.19 -3.23
N VAL A 55 -9.83 -5.94 -1.96
CA VAL A 55 -8.85 -6.76 -1.22
C VAL A 55 -9.35 -8.19 -1.11
N ARG A 56 -10.63 -8.39 -0.75
CA ARG A 56 -11.21 -9.73 -0.69
C ARG A 56 -11.19 -10.39 -2.05
N LYS A 57 -11.64 -9.68 -3.09
CA LYS A 57 -11.61 -10.14 -4.47
C LYS A 57 -10.21 -10.59 -4.93
N ALA A 58 -9.20 -9.76 -4.66
CA ALA A 58 -7.82 -10.07 -5.04
C ALA A 58 -7.30 -11.32 -4.32
N LEU A 59 -7.56 -11.45 -3.01
CA LEU A 59 -7.12 -12.60 -2.21
C LEU A 59 -7.85 -13.91 -2.59
N GLU A 60 -9.12 -13.84 -3.01
CA GLU A 60 -9.86 -15.00 -3.51
C GLU A 60 -9.52 -15.36 -4.97
N GLY A 61 -8.95 -14.41 -5.72
CA GLY A 61 -8.64 -14.53 -7.13
C GLY A 61 -7.18 -14.90 -7.43
N GLU A 62 -6.85 -14.78 -8.72
CA GLU A 62 -5.52 -15.11 -9.25
C GLU A 62 -4.41 -14.20 -8.67
N SER A 63 -4.72 -12.93 -8.38
CA SER A 63 -3.73 -11.97 -7.85
C SER A 63 -3.17 -12.41 -6.51
N GLY A 64 -4.03 -12.84 -5.57
CA GLY A 64 -3.58 -13.34 -4.27
C GLY A 64 -2.72 -14.60 -4.40
N GLN A 65 -3.13 -15.53 -5.27
CA GLN A 65 -2.36 -16.75 -5.51
C GLN A 65 -1.02 -16.45 -6.16
N ALA A 66 -0.96 -15.56 -7.15
CA ALA A 66 0.28 -15.16 -7.80
C ALA A 66 1.25 -14.50 -6.80
N HIS A 67 0.75 -13.61 -5.93
CA HIS A 67 1.55 -13.03 -4.85
C HIS A 67 2.09 -14.10 -3.88
N LEU A 68 1.27 -15.09 -3.49
CA LEU A 68 1.71 -16.17 -2.61
C LEU A 68 2.85 -16.99 -3.24
N GLU A 69 2.75 -17.31 -4.53
CA GLU A 69 3.80 -18.04 -5.24
C GLU A 69 5.11 -17.22 -5.33
N VAL A 70 5.01 -15.90 -5.53
CA VAL A 70 6.18 -15.00 -5.48
C VAL A 70 6.83 -15.05 -4.09
N PHE A 71 6.05 -14.93 -3.01
CA PHE A 71 6.60 -15.01 -1.65
C PHE A 71 7.22 -16.37 -1.32
N LYS A 72 6.61 -17.46 -1.75
CA LYS A 72 7.19 -18.82 -1.62
C LYS A 72 8.51 -18.98 -2.38
N SER A 73 8.63 -18.32 -3.54
CA SER A 73 9.87 -18.35 -4.33
C SER A 73 11.08 -17.75 -3.59
N PHE A 74 10.86 -16.89 -2.61
CA PHE A 74 11.92 -16.33 -1.76
C PHE A 74 12.46 -17.34 -0.74
N LYS A 75 11.84 -18.51 -0.61
CA LYS A 75 12.23 -19.61 0.30
C LYS A 75 12.41 -19.16 1.75
N ILE A 76 11.56 -18.24 2.20
CA ILE A 76 11.55 -17.78 3.60
C ILE A 76 11.05 -18.92 4.48
N PRO A 77 11.77 -19.33 5.53
CA PRO A 77 11.33 -20.41 6.42
C PRO A 77 9.94 -20.14 7.01
N GLY A 78 9.03 -21.12 6.88
CA GLY A 78 7.64 -21.01 7.34
C GLY A 78 6.67 -20.35 6.35
N MET A 79 7.14 -19.88 5.19
CA MET A 79 6.27 -19.32 4.15
C MET A 79 5.35 -20.39 3.53
N ASP A 80 5.81 -21.63 3.46
CA ASP A 80 5.01 -22.74 2.92
C ASP A 80 3.75 -23.06 3.74
N GLU A 81 3.73 -22.66 5.03
CA GLU A 81 2.55 -22.78 5.91
C GLU A 81 1.50 -21.69 5.66
N THR A 82 1.81 -20.73 4.80
CA THR A 82 0.92 -19.60 4.55
C THR A 82 -0.29 -20.02 3.71
N VAL A 83 -1.46 -19.74 4.25
CA VAL A 83 -2.75 -19.99 3.61
C VAL A 83 -3.46 -18.65 3.44
N ILE A 84 -3.80 -18.32 2.20
CA ILE A 84 -4.58 -17.11 1.91
C ILE A 84 -5.90 -17.18 2.69
N THR A 85 -6.15 -16.14 3.46
CA THR A 85 -7.35 -16.01 4.28
C THR A 85 -7.98 -14.64 4.00
N PRO A 86 -9.04 -14.58 3.18
CA PRO A 86 -9.71 -13.33 2.85
C PRO A 86 -10.37 -12.66 4.06
N PRO A 87 -10.52 -11.32 4.05
CA PRO A 87 -11.26 -10.61 5.09
C PRO A 87 -12.73 -11.07 5.16
N ASN A 88 -13.31 -11.08 6.37
CA ASN A 88 -14.69 -11.53 6.60
C ASN A 88 -15.68 -10.38 6.75
N VAL A 89 -15.21 -9.14 6.87
CA VAL A 89 -16.03 -7.92 6.80
C VAL A 89 -15.46 -7.01 5.71
N ILE A 90 -16.31 -6.59 4.79
CA ILE A 90 -15.90 -5.75 3.65
C ILE A 90 -16.77 -4.50 3.56
N PHE A 91 -16.19 -3.44 2.99
CA PHE A 91 -16.90 -2.19 2.68
C PHE A 91 -16.48 -1.67 1.30
N LYS A 92 -17.18 -0.65 0.78
CA LYS A 92 -16.93 -0.08 -0.56
C LYS A 92 -16.25 1.27 -0.52
N GLU A 93 -16.81 2.25 0.17
CA GLU A 93 -16.32 3.62 0.13
C GLU A 93 -15.72 4.07 1.46
N LYS A 94 -16.51 3.97 2.52
CA LYS A 94 -16.12 4.39 3.87
C LYS A 94 -16.78 3.50 4.93
N MET A 95 -16.05 3.22 5.98
CA MET A 95 -16.56 2.55 7.18
C MET A 95 -16.12 3.31 8.43
N HIS A 96 -17.02 3.40 9.40
CA HIS A 96 -16.73 3.97 10.72
C HIS A 96 -16.70 2.87 11.77
N LEU A 97 -15.62 2.81 12.52
CA LEU A 97 -15.47 1.90 13.65
C LEU A 97 -15.28 2.72 14.93
N TYR A 98 -15.94 2.28 15.98
CA TYR A 98 -15.81 2.87 17.31
C TYR A 98 -15.18 1.85 18.25
N ALA A 99 -14.02 2.17 18.80
CA ALA A 99 -13.29 1.33 19.75
C ALA A 99 -13.00 2.15 21.02
N GLY A 100 -13.88 2.02 22.02
CA GLY A 100 -13.84 2.89 23.19
C GLY A 100 -14.09 4.35 22.80
N GLU A 101 -13.16 5.23 23.15
CA GLU A 101 -13.21 6.66 22.81
C GLU A 101 -12.69 6.98 21.40
N TYR A 102 -12.11 6.00 20.72
CA TYR A 102 -11.52 6.20 19.38
C TYR A 102 -12.54 5.98 18.30
N HIS A 103 -12.61 6.93 17.38
CA HIS A 103 -13.38 6.85 16.14
C HIS A 103 -12.41 6.69 14.97
N LEU A 104 -12.45 5.52 14.34
CA LEU A 104 -11.64 5.19 13.17
C LEU A 104 -12.48 5.37 11.91
N GLN A 105 -12.02 6.19 10.99
CA GLN A 105 -12.59 6.31 9.66
C GLN A 105 -11.73 5.51 8.68
N LEU A 106 -12.24 4.39 8.18
CA LEU A 106 -11.63 3.61 7.11
C LEU A 106 -12.13 4.16 5.79
N VAL A 107 -11.24 4.62 4.94
CA VAL A 107 -11.61 5.30 3.69
C VAL A 107 -10.94 4.60 2.52
N HIS A 108 -11.73 4.12 1.56
CA HIS A 108 -11.21 3.59 0.31
C HIS A 108 -10.53 4.69 -0.48
N ALA A 109 -9.32 4.44 -0.91
CA ALA A 109 -8.47 5.40 -1.61
C ALA A 109 -7.51 4.65 -2.55
N PRO A 110 -7.98 4.24 -3.74
CA PRO A 110 -7.17 3.44 -4.65
C PRO A 110 -5.91 4.21 -5.07
N GLY A 111 -4.80 3.49 -5.21
CA GLY A 111 -3.53 4.11 -5.55
C GLY A 111 -2.41 3.11 -5.77
N HIS A 112 -1.86 2.55 -4.71
CA HIS A 112 -0.87 1.48 -4.76
C HIS A 112 -1.47 0.17 -5.26
N THR A 113 -2.74 -0.07 -4.89
CA THR A 113 -3.64 -1.08 -5.48
C THR A 113 -5.03 -0.48 -5.69
N ASP A 114 -5.95 -1.22 -6.31
CA ASP A 114 -7.35 -0.82 -6.47
C ASP A 114 -8.18 -0.99 -5.19
N GLY A 115 -7.64 -1.67 -4.19
CA GLY A 115 -8.28 -1.96 -2.91
C GLY A 115 -7.70 -1.21 -1.72
N ASP A 116 -6.83 -0.23 -1.94
CA ASP A 116 -6.21 0.50 -0.84
C ASP A 116 -7.24 1.22 0.02
N LEU A 117 -6.98 1.20 1.30
CA LEU A 117 -7.64 2.07 2.27
C LEU A 117 -6.60 2.74 3.17
N PHE A 118 -6.95 3.90 3.69
CA PHE A 118 -6.27 4.47 4.84
C PHE A 118 -7.22 4.56 6.03
N ILE A 119 -6.66 4.65 7.23
CA ILE A 119 -7.42 4.84 8.47
C ILE A 119 -7.09 6.21 9.03
N TYR A 120 -8.12 7.05 9.23
CA TYR A 120 -7.97 8.33 9.92
C TYR A 120 -8.55 8.24 11.33
N ILE A 121 -7.74 8.57 12.33
CA ILE A 121 -8.11 8.66 13.73
C ILE A 121 -8.06 10.13 14.12
N GLU A 122 -9.20 10.80 14.02
CA GLU A 122 -9.31 12.25 14.19
C GLU A 122 -8.83 12.72 15.57
N THR A 123 -9.24 12.03 16.65
CA THR A 123 -8.85 12.37 18.01
C THR A 123 -7.34 12.30 18.26
N LEU A 124 -6.62 11.50 17.46
CA LEU A 124 -5.16 11.37 17.51
C LEU A 124 -4.46 12.12 16.39
N LYS A 125 -5.19 12.80 15.51
CA LYS A 125 -4.68 13.45 14.28
C LYS A 125 -3.73 12.51 13.50
N THR A 126 -4.09 11.23 13.42
CA THR A 126 -3.22 10.18 12.89
C THR A 126 -3.82 9.54 11.65
N ILE A 127 -2.99 9.38 10.62
CA ILE A 127 -3.29 8.59 9.42
C ILE A 127 -2.47 7.30 9.47
N ILE A 128 -3.11 6.14 9.32
CA ILE A 128 -2.46 4.87 8.99
C ILE A 128 -2.68 4.66 7.51
N ALA A 129 -1.63 4.82 6.72
CA ALA A 129 -1.72 5.02 5.27
C ALA A 129 -1.54 3.73 4.46
N GLY A 130 -1.08 2.64 5.06
CA GLY A 130 -0.60 1.51 4.26
C GLY A 130 0.45 1.96 3.24
N ASP A 131 0.52 1.30 2.11
CA ASP A 131 1.50 1.61 1.05
C ASP A 131 1.14 2.82 0.18
N LEU A 132 0.03 3.52 0.48
CA LEU A 132 -0.17 4.86 -0.05
C LEU A 132 0.96 5.82 0.35
N ILE A 133 1.61 5.54 1.49
CA ILE A 133 2.84 6.23 1.91
C ILE A 133 3.89 5.18 2.27
N THR A 134 5.01 5.20 1.58
CA THR A 134 6.24 4.47 1.96
C THR A 134 7.37 5.46 2.14
N THR A 135 8.30 5.21 3.04
CA THR A 135 9.34 6.17 3.35
C THR A 135 10.74 5.64 3.09
N GLY A 136 11.59 6.50 2.51
CA GLY A 136 12.99 6.18 2.29
C GLY A 136 13.27 5.10 1.24
N LYS A 137 12.27 4.71 0.46
CA LYS A 137 12.40 3.74 -0.64
C LYS A 137 11.52 4.13 -1.83
N ILE A 138 11.91 3.73 -3.02
CA ILE A 138 11.05 3.74 -4.21
C ILE A 138 9.89 2.76 -3.94
N PRO A 139 8.60 3.16 -4.12
CA PRO A 139 7.48 2.26 -3.91
C PRO A 139 7.44 1.15 -4.98
N TYR A 140 6.93 -0.02 -4.62
CA TYR A 140 6.49 -1.00 -5.61
C TYR A 140 5.24 -0.48 -6.31
N MET A 141 5.17 -0.60 -7.65
CA MET A 141 4.06 -0.03 -8.43
C MET A 141 3.44 -1.02 -9.43
N GLY A 142 3.70 -2.32 -9.28
CA GLY A 142 3.20 -3.34 -10.22
C GLY A 142 1.68 -3.26 -10.45
N ASP A 143 0.93 -2.99 -9.38
CA ASP A 143 -0.54 -2.95 -9.37
C ASP A 143 -1.11 -1.53 -9.21
N ALA A 144 -0.24 -0.50 -9.33
CA ALA A 144 -0.61 0.88 -9.00
C ALA A 144 -1.47 1.57 -10.08
N TYR A 145 -2.25 2.54 -9.61
CA TYR A 145 -3.05 3.49 -10.38
C TYR A 145 -2.56 4.90 -10.02
N ILE A 146 -1.61 5.40 -10.78
CA ILE A 146 -0.81 6.60 -10.41
C ILE A 146 -1.68 7.84 -10.25
N GLU A 147 -2.63 8.04 -11.16
CA GLU A 147 -3.53 9.21 -11.10
C GLU A 147 -4.44 9.16 -9.88
N ASP A 148 -4.97 7.98 -9.55
CA ASP A 148 -5.83 7.80 -8.38
C ASP A 148 -4.99 7.87 -7.09
N TRP A 149 -3.75 7.40 -7.11
CA TRP A 149 -2.83 7.54 -5.98
C TRP A 149 -2.55 9.02 -5.66
N ILE A 150 -2.32 9.84 -6.69
CA ILE A 150 -2.14 11.28 -6.49
C ILE A 150 -3.40 11.92 -5.89
N LYS A 151 -4.61 11.52 -6.34
CA LYS A 151 -5.88 11.97 -5.76
C LYS A 151 -6.02 11.54 -4.30
N ALA A 152 -5.70 10.27 -3.98
CA ALA A 152 -5.71 9.76 -2.62
C ALA A 152 -4.80 10.57 -1.69
N LEU A 153 -3.56 10.86 -2.13
CA LEU A 153 -2.64 11.69 -1.34
C LEU A 153 -3.09 13.15 -1.23
N ASN A 154 -3.80 13.69 -2.21
CA ASN A 154 -4.42 15.03 -2.09
C ASN A 154 -5.51 15.00 -1.02
N TYR A 155 -6.39 14.01 -1.04
CA TYR A 155 -7.46 13.87 -0.04
C TYR A 155 -6.87 13.74 1.38
N ILE A 156 -5.85 12.91 1.56
CA ILE A 156 -5.14 12.76 2.84
C ILE A 156 -4.49 14.09 3.28
N ALA A 157 -3.96 14.88 2.34
CA ALA A 157 -3.30 16.16 2.64
C ALA A 157 -4.26 17.23 3.19
N ASP A 158 -5.56 17.13 2.86
CA ASP A 158 -6.61 18.05 3.30
C ASP A 158 -7.18 17.70 4.68
N LEU A 159 -6.84 16.51 5.23
CA LEU A 159 -7.22 16.12 6.59
C LEU A 159 -6.34 16.81 7.65
N ASP A 160 -6.93 17.10 8.81
CA ASP A 160 -6.19 17.64 9.97
C ASP A 160 -5.41 16.51 10.65
N ALA A 161 -4.27 16.13 10.04
CA ALA A 161 -3.39 15.07 10.52
C ALA A 161 -1.98 15.57 10.75
N GLU A 162 -1.39 15.13 11.86
CA GLU A 162 -0.02 15.47 12.28
C GLU A 162 0.91 14.25 12.18
N ILE A 163 0.38 13.04 12.38
CA ILE A 163 1.12 11.78 12.40
C ILE A 163 0.69 10.93 11.20
N TYR A 164 1.67 10.45 10.45
CA TYR A 164 1.50 9.56 9.31
C TYR A 164 2.25 8.26 9.56
N ILE A 165 1.53 7.14 9.59
CA ILE A 165 2.08 5.79 9.74
C ILE A 165 2.08 5.16 8.35
N PRO A 166 3.25 5.01 7.72
CA PRO A 166 3.38 4.41 6.40
C PRO A 166 3.25 2.89 6.46
N GLY A 167 2.99 2.24 5.33
CA GLY A 167 3.07 0.79 5.23
C GLY A 167 4.49 0.27 5.42
N HIS A 168 5.47 1.05 4.96
CA HIS A 168 6.89 0.75 5.15
C HIS A 168 7.70 1.98 5.53
N GLY A 169 8.60 1.79 6.50
CA GLY A 169 9.47 2.82 7.04
C GLY A 169 8.95 3.41 8.35
N ASP A 170 9.63 4.41 8.87
CA ASP A 170 9.31 4.99 10.16
C ASP A 170 8.10 5.95 10.07
N PRO A 171 7.23 5.98 11.09
CA PRO A 171 6.21 7.01 11.23
C PRO A 171 6.82 8.42 11.27
N GLY A 172 6.04 9.41 10.85
CA GLY A 172 6.49 10.80 10.86
C GLY A 172 5.36 11.78 10.58
N GLY A 173 5.73 13.02 10.24
CA GLY A 173 4.79 14.09 9.95
C GLY A 173 4.47 14.23 8.45
N LYS A 174 3.78 15.31 8.11
CA LYS A 174 3.37 15.67 6.73
C LYS A 174 4.47 15.62 5.65
N PRO A 175 5.79 15.82 5.96
CA PRO A 175 6.84 15.63 4.97
C PRO A 175 6.88 14.26 4.30
N LEU A 176 6.42 13.19 4.96
CA LEU A 176 6.35 11.83 4.38
C LEU A 176 5.36 11.78 3.21
N LEU A 177 4.16 12.32 3.43
CA LEU A 177 3.12 12.47 2.41
C LEU A 177 3.63 13.30 1.22
N ILE A 178 4.26 14.44 1.52
CA ILE A 178 4.78 15.37 0.50
C ILE A 178 5.85 14.67 -0.36
N ALA A 179 6.75 13.91 0.26
CA ALA A 179 7.81 13.21 -0.45
C ALA A 179 7.25 12.16 -1.43
N MET A 180 6.28 11.35 -0.99
CA MET A 180 5.59 10.38 -1.85
C MET A 180 4.85 11.07 -3.00
N LYS A 181 4.08 12.13 -2.69
CA LYS A 181 3.35 12.90 -3.70
C LYS A 181 4.29 13.50 -4.75
N HIS A 182 5.43 14.04 -4.35
CA HIS A 182 6.44 14.57 -5.27
C HIS A 182 7.01 13.48 -6.17
N TYR A 183 7.27 12.28 -5.65
CA TYR A 183 7.73 11.17 -6.46
C TYR A 183 6.73 10.82 -7.57
N LEU A 184 5.46 10.66 -7.23
CA LEU A 184 4.41 10.32 -8.19
C LEU A 184 4.19 11.41 -9.25
N ILE A 185 4.19 12.68 -8.81
CA ILE A 185 4.04 13.83 -9.73
C ILE A 185 5.22 13.91 -10.70
N ASP A 186 6.45 13.73 -10.22
CA ASP A 186 7.63 13.74 -11.09
C ASP A 186 7.60 12.58 -12.08
N LEU A 187 7.30 11.37 -11.61
CA LEU A 187 7.19 10.19 -12.46
C LEU A 187 6.15 10.42 -13.56
N ARG A 188 4.94 10.85 -13.18
CA ARG A 188 3.86 11.18 -14.13
C ARG A 188 4.34 12.20 -15.15
N ARG A 189 4.83 13.36 -14.70
CA ARG A 189 5.24 14.48 -15.55
C ARG A 189 6.33 14.07 -16.54
N LEU A 190 7.35 13.36 -16.06
CA LEU A 190 8.48 12.95 -16.90
C LEU A 190 8.05 11.92 -17.94
N VAL A 191 7.24 10.94 -17.55
CA VAL A 191 6.77 9.89 -18.48
C VAL A 191 5.79 10.46 -19.48
N THR A 192 4.82 11.29 -19.05
CA THR A 192 3.84 11.91 -19.96
C THR A 192 4.54 12.76 -21.03
N PHE A 193 5.54 13.54 -20.64
CA PHE A 193 6.36 14.32 -21.59
C PHE A 193 7.00 13.43 -22.66
N GLN A 194 7.59 12.29 -22.30
CA GLN A 194 8.21 11.38 -23.26
C GLN A 194 7.16 10.75 -24.22
N ILE A 195 5.96 10.45 -23.69
CA ILE A 195 4.86 9.93 -24.52
C ILE A 195 4.40 10.99 -25.53
N GLU A 196 4.26 12.25 -25.11
CA GLU A 196 3.89 13.38 -25.99
C GLU A 196 4.93 13.61 -27.10
N GLU A 197 6.21 13.36 -26.82
CA GLU A 197 7.30 13.37 -27.80
C GLU A 197 7.33 12.13 -28.72
N GLY A 198 6.38 11.22 -28.58
CA GLY A 198 6.28 9.98 -29.38
C GLY A 198 7.35 8.92 -29.05
N ARG A 199 7.97 9.00 -27.88
CA ARG A 199 9.04 8.07 -27.46
C ARG A 199 8.47 6.69 -27.11
N SER A 200 9.20 5.67 -27.49
CA SER A 200 8.95 4.29 -27.06
C SER A 200 9.19 4.12 -25.55
N LEU A 201 8.69 3.01 -24.98
CA LEU A 201 8.95 2.67 -23.58
C LEU A 201 10.44 2.65 -23.24
N LYS A 202 11.27 2.05 -24.10
CA LYS A 202 12.71 1.96 -23.86
C LYS A 202 13.37 3.34 -23.85
N GLU A 203 13.07 4.20 -24.80
CA GLU A 203 13.57 5.58 -24.85
C GLU A 203 13.09 6.39 -23.63
N THR A 204 11.85 6.15 -23.18
CA THR A 204 11.30 6.76 -21.96
C THR A 204 12.07 6.33 -20.72
N GLN A 205 12.35 5.02 -20.57
CA GLN A 205 13.15 4.51 -19.45
C GLN A 205 14.55 5.13 -19.45
N ASP A 206 15.23 5.16 -20.61
CA ASP A 206 16.58 5.71 -20.75
C ASP A 206 16.63 7.22 -20.41
N ALA A 207 15.57 7.97 -20.72
CA ALA A 207 15.49 9.40 -20.43
C ALA A 207 15.09 9.71 -18.98
N VAL A 208 14.11 8.97 -18.42
CA VAL A 208 13.48 9.29 -17.14
C VAL A 208 14.25 8.72 -15.94
N ARG A 209 14.76 7.47 -16.06
CA ARG A 209 15.47 6.79 -14.98
C ARG A 209 16.61 7.62 -14.37
N PRO A 210 17.56 8.18 -15.14
CA PRO A 210 18.68 8.94 -14.58
C PRO A 210 18.23 10.17 -13.78
N VAL A 211 17.13 10.80 -14.22
CA VAL A 211 16.55 11.98 -13.55
C VAL A 211 15.99 11.61 -12.18
N LEU A 212 15.17 10.55 -12.12
CA LEU A 212 14.60 10.07 -10.86
C LEU A 212 15.67 9.52 -9.93
N GLU A 213 16.61 8.73 -10.43
CA GLU A 213 17.70 8.17 -9.66
C GLU A 213 18.56 9.26 -9.00
N LYS A 214 18.90 10.32 -9.74
CA LYS A 214 19.62 11.49 -9.18
C LYS A 214 18.81 12.20 -8.11
N LYS A 215 17.51 12.40 -8.33
CA LYS A 215 16.62 13.12 -7.38
C LYS A 215 16.40 12.32 -6.10
N PHE A 216 16.17 11.02 -6.22
CA PHE A 216 15.85 10.11 -5.12
C PHE A 216 17.03 9.23 -4.68
N LYS A 217 18.28 9.63 -4.98
CA LYS A 217 19.51 8.84 -4.73
C LYS A 217 19.71 8.36 -3.29
N LYS A 218 19.01 8.98 -2.31
CA LYS A 218 19.04 8.57 -0.90
C LYS A 218 18.00 7.51 -0.56
N TRP A 219 17.08 7.21 -1.49
CA TRP A 219 16.05 6.21 -1.29
C TRP A 219 16.59 4.83 -1.65
N LYS A 220 16.09 3.82 -0.96
CA LYS A 220 16.35 2.41 -1.28
C LYS A 220 15.50 1.97 -2.48
N LYS A 221 15.76 0.79 -3.03
CA LYS A 221 14.97 0.17 -4.11
C LYS A 221 14.98 0.95 -5.42
N LEU A 222 16.10 1.60 -5.76
CA LEU A 222 16.28 2.28 -7.05
C LEU A 222 16.17 1.32 -8.25
N GLU A 223 16.38 0.03 -8.02
CA GLU A 223 16.18 -1.03 -9.01
C GLU A 223 14.72 -1.12 -9.53
N TRP A 224 13.74 -0.63 -8.78
CA TRP A 224 12.32 -0.63 -9.19
C TRP A 224 11.94 0.53 -10.12
N LEU A 225 12.85 1.47 -10.40
CA LEU A 225 12.53 2.65 -11.21
C LEU A 225 12.09 2.29 -12.63
N ASP A 226 12.72 1.30 -13.27
CA ASP A 226 12.34 0.90 -14.63
C ASP A 226 10.93 0.29 -14.70
N ASP A 227 10.58 -0.51 -13.69
CA ASP A 227 9.23 -1.09 -13.59
C ASP A 227 8.19 0.00 -13.32
N ASN A 228 8.51 0.98 -12.46
CA ASN A 228 7.63 2.11 -12.18
C ASN A 228 7.43 3.02 -13.40
N ILE A 229 8.50 3.28 -14.17
CA ILE A 229 8.42 4.01 -15.44
C ILE A 229 7.56 3.24 -16.45
N LYS A 230 7.74 1.92 -16.55
CA LYS A 230 6.92 1.05 -17.39
C LYS A 230 5.44 1.12 -16.98
N ARG A 231 5.13 1.02 -15.69
CA ARG A 231 3.76 1.11 -15.18
C ARG A 231 3.11 2.46 -15.53
N ALA A 232 3.84 3.55 -15.33
CA ALA A 232 3.41 4.89 -15.70
C ALA A 232 3.18 5.03 -17.20
N TYR A 233 4.11 4.52 -18.02
CA TYR A 233 4.00 4.54 -19.48
C TYR A 233 2.74 3.80 -19.95
N MET A 234 2.47 2.62 -19.40
CA MET A 234 1.27 1.84 -19.73
C MET A 234 -0.02 2.59 -19.37
N GLU A 235 -0.07 3.22 -18.18
CA GLU A 235 -1.26 3.95 -17.73
C GLU A 235 -1.54 5.18 -18.59
N PHE A 236 -0.50 5.97 -18.94
CA PHE A 236 -0.69 7.25 -19.61
C PHE A 236 -0.74 7.16 -21.13
N SER A 237 -0.11 6.15 -21.74
CA SER A 237 -0.24 5.94 -23.18
C SER A 237 -1.61 5.46 -23.64
N THR A 238 -2.38 4.80 -22.78
CA THR A 238 -3.75 4.39 -23.10
C THR A 238 -4.74 5.56 -23.05
N LYS A 239 -4.49 6.57 -22.19
CA LYS A 239 -5.36 7.76 -22.05
C LYS A 239 -5.25 8.75 -23.22
N GLN A 240 -4.19 8.67 -24.04
CA GLN A 240 -4.06 9.52 -25.25
C GLN A 240 -4.83 8.97 -26.45
N LYS A 241 -5.32 7.72 -26.39
CA LYS A 241 -6.04 7.06 -27.49
C LYS A 241 -7.58 7.11 -27.33
N SER A 242 -8.05 7.65 -26.22
CA SER A 242 -9.47 7.84 -25.89
C SER A 242 -9.85 9.32 -25.97
#